data_9ef807a36cf9f430c7e8015d252023ce
#
_entry.id   9ef807a36cf9f430c7e8015d252023ce
#
_cell.length_a   1.000
_cell.length_b   1.000
_cell.length_c   1.000
_cell.angle_alpha   90.00
_cell.angle_beta   90.00
_cell.angle_gamma   90.00
#
_symmetry.space_group_name_H-M   'P 1'
#
loop_
_entity.id
_entity.type
_entity.pdbx_description
1 polymer ?
#
loop_
_entity_poly.entity_id
_entity_poly.type
_entity_poly.pdbx_seq_one_letter_code
_entity_poly.pdbx_strand_id
1 'polypeptide(L)'
;WQQPLLVRAVTQVAPEAGDHRVMLRAKDTARVRVNGRVVAQTGSMSRNASGHEKVPELAQSDDPHLRRLSPGLQEKVGSHKFDGKPATIVVEALVGSKNLRPEILELSASLAPEEQTYRIISPTSDLPMSDANWDALASEQHAMLTVLNDELRRAASQGEDAFWRERHELARKIIAEEPPVEVPEGTAKNPIDRFIAADLAEHGLEPARLTDDATFLRRVTLHTVGVIPTPEEIAQFNAADSHTRREQAIDRLLDDPRWADHWVSYWQDVLAENPNVLKGKLNNTGPFRWWIYEALRDNKSADRFATELIMMEGSKWHGGPAGFALATQNDAPMAAKAHVIGKAFMAVELKSARCHDAPFHDVTQEDTFNVAAMLARGGQKIPKTSVVPVVEGARKPEVTISLAPGDVIKPQWPFGDMTPSDVPEEMLRNSDDELARLAAIITSPQNER
;
A
#
# COMPACT_ATOMS: atom_id res chain seq x y z
N TRP A 1 -15.29 -1.86 11.84
CA TRP A 1 -16.63 -1.39 12.19
C TRP A 1 -17.29 -2.39 13.14
N GLN A 2 -17.68 -1.95 14.31
CA GLN A 2 -18.37 -2.84 15.24
C GLN A 2 -19.88 -2.96 14.94
N GLN A 3 -20.44 -1.94 14.28
CA GLN A 3 -21.83 -1.90 13.83
C GLN A 3 -21.90 -1.79 12.31
N PRO A 4 -22.96 -2.31 11.68
CA PRO A 4 -23.13 -2.20 10.24
C PRO A 4 -23.39 -0.75 9.84
N LEU A 5 -22.88 -0.37 8.67
CA LEU A 5 -23.24 0.87 7.98
C LEU A 5 -24.42 0.60 7.03
N LEU A 6 -25.34 1.53 6.99
CA LEU A 6 -26.35 1.60 5.94
C LEU A 6 -25.85 2.56 4.86
N VAL A 7 -25.51 2.00 3.69
CA VAL A 7 -25.27 2.78 2.49
C VAL A 7 -26.60 3.00 1.79
N ARG A 8 -26.91 4.25 1.45
CA ARG A 8 -28.17 4.62 0.82
C ARG A 8 -27.91 5.57 -0.35
N ALA A 9 -28.36 5.16 -1.54
CA ALA A 9 -28.37 5.98 -2.74
C ALA A 9 -29.81 6.29 -3.11
N VAL A 10 -30.06 7.55 -3.52
CA VAL A 10 -31.38 8.02 -3.91
C VAL A 10 -31.30 8.74 -5.23
N THR A 11 -32.18 8.39 -6.16
CA THR A 11 -32.32 9.09 -7.45
C THR A 11 -33.78 9.15 -7.88
N GLN A 12 -34.08 10.00 -8.87
CA GLN A 12 -35.37 10.03 -9.54
C GLN A 12 -35.22 9.53 -10.97
N VAL A 13 -36.15 8.75 -11.42
CA VAL A 13 -36.27 8.25 -12.79
C VAL A 13 -37.65 8.57 -13.31
N ALA A 14 -37.80 8.75 -14.61
CA ALA A 14 -39.08 9.01 -15.28
C ALA A 14 -39.35 7.92 -16.34
N PRO A 15 -39.65 6.67 -15.94
CA PRO A 15 -39.91 5.59 -16.87
C PRO A 15 -41.28 5.80 -17.55
N GLU A 16 -41.44 5.24 -18.75
CA GLU A 16 -42.74 5.19 -19.41
C GLU A 16 -43.77 4.44 -18.53
N ALA A 17 -45.05 4.77 -18.74
CA ALA A 17 -46.14 4.07 -18.06
C ALA A 17 -46.20 2.60 -18.48
N GLY A 18 -46.33 1.68 -17.52
CA GLY A 18 -46.38 0.25 -17.79
C GLY A 18 -45.68 -0.58 -16.75
N ASP A 19 -45.70 -1.88 -16.98
CA ASP A 19 -45.01 -2.84 -16.09
C ASP A 19 -43.52 -2.87 -16.43
N HIS A 20 -42.70 -2.78 -15.39
CA HIS A 20 -41.24 -2.82 -15.49
C HIS A 20 -40.65 -3.85 -14.54
N ARG A 21 -39.64 -4.53 -14.99
CA ARG A 21 -38.78 -5.35 -14.15
C ARG A 21 -37.71 -4.46 -13.49
N VAL A 22 -37.49 -4.65 -12.21
CA VAL A 22 -36.47 -3.95 -11.40
C VAL A 22 -35.48 -4.98 -10.92
N MET A 23 -34.25 -4.93 -11.41
CA MET A 23 -33.17 -5.84 -11.02
C MET A 23 -32.26 -5.16 -10.00
N LEU A 24 -31.91 -5.90 -8.95
CA LEU A 24 -30.94 -5.53 -7.93
C LEU A 24 -29.81 -6.54 -7.93
N ARG A 25 -28.56 -6.07 -8.04
CA ARG A 25 -27.35 -6.87 -7.84
C ARG A 25 -26.58 -6.37 -6.65
N ALA A 26 -26.18 -7.28 -5.77
CA ALA A 26 -25.42 -6.95 -4.57
C ALA A 26 -24.64 -8.15 -4.06
N LYS A 27 -23.56 -7.87 -3.30
CA LYS A 27 -22.78 -8.93 -2.63
C LYS A 27 -23.53 -9.53 -1.44
N ASP A 28 -24.14 -8.67 -0.63
CA ASP A 28 -24.77 -9.02 0.65
C ASP A 28 -26.18 -8.40 0.75
N THR A 29 -26.68 -8.20 1.93
CA THR A 29 -28.00 -7.67 2.19
C THR A 29 -28.19 -6.29 1.60
N ALA A 30 -29.04 -6.20 0.58
CA ALA A 30 -29.41 -4.97 -0.09
C ALA A 30 -30.88 -4.98 -0.49
N ARG A 31 -31.46 -3.83 -0.75
CA ARG A 31 -32.81 -3.69 -1.27
C ARG A 31 -32.96 -2.47 -2.16
N VAL A 32 -33.87 -2.58 -3.12
CA VAL A 32 -34.30 -1.47 -3.95
C VAL A 32 -35.77 -1.14 -3.64
N ARG A 33 -36.03 0.15 -3.46
CA ARG A 33 -37.37 0.67 -3.27
C ARG A 33 -37.76 1.56 -4.44
N VAL A 34 -39.01 1.48 -4.83
CA VAL A 34 -39.64 2.41 -5.76
C VAL A 34 -40.79 3.09 -5.02
N ASN A 35 -40.76 4.42 -4.96
CA ASN A 35 -41.73 5.24 -4.21
C ASN A 35 -41.99 4.71 -2.78
N GLY A 36 -40.90 4.34 -2.06
CA GLY A 36 -40.95 3.80 -0.70
C GLY A 36 -41.27 2.32 -0.56
N ARG A 37 -41.82 1.64 -1.61
CA ARG A 37 -42.12 0.21 -1.59
C ARG A 37 -40.91 -0.62 -1.97
N VAL A 38 -40.59 -1.65 -1.19
CA VAL A 38 -39.52 -2.63 -1.55
C VAL A 38 -39.97 -3.43 -2.75
N VAL A 39 -39.14 -3.46 -3.81
CA VAL A 39 -39.41 -4.19 -5.04
C VAL A 39 -38.52 -5.40 -5.19
N ALA A 40 -37.24 -5.29 -4.84
CA ALA A 40 -36.35 -6.42 -4.80
C ALA A 40 -35.41 -6.33 -3.58
N GLN A 41 -34.99 -7.49 -3.06
CA GLN A 41 -34.11 -7.58 -1.90
C GLN A 41 -33.24 -8.82 -1.97
N THR A 42 -31.94 -8.67 -1.70
CA THR A 42 -30.99 -9.78 -1.52
C THR A 42 -30.91 -10.22 -0.05
N GLY A 43 -30.45 -11.44 0.19
CA GLY A 43 -30.27 -11.98 1.54
C GLY A 43 -28.85 -11.78 2.08
N SER A 44 -28.68 -12.02 3.37
CA SER A 44 -27.36 -12.01 4.00
C SER A 44 -26.54 -13.21 3.54
N MET A 45 -25.28 -12.98 3.17
CA MET A 45 -24.30 -14.03 2.95
C MET A 45 -23.44 -14.23 4.19
N SER A 46 -23.35 -15.48 4.67
CA SER A 46 -22.53 -15.80 5.82
C SER A 46 -21.05 -15.51 5.51
N ARG A 47 -20.39 -14.84 6.45
CA ARG A 47 -18.96 -14.59 6.39
C ARG A 47 -18.23 -15.90 6.68
N ASN A 48 -17.60 -16.49 5.67
CA ASN A 48 -16.73 -17.64 5.85
C ASN A 48 -15.26 -17.19 5.97
N ALA A 49 -14.68 -17.35 7.16
CA ALA A 49 -13.30 -16.98 7.42
C ALA A 49 -12.28 -17.97 6.84
N SER A 50 -12.71 -19.12 6.31
CA SER A 50 -11.83 -20.17 5.78
C SER A 50 -11.51 -20.04 4.28
N GLY A 51 -12.11 -19.08 3.58
CA GLY A 51 -11.99 -18.94 2.13
C GLY A 51 -12.77 -19.95 1.32
N HIS A 52 -13.47 -20.89 1.96
CA HIS A 52 -14.32 -21.91 1.31
C HIS A 52 -15.80 -21.47 1.36
N GLU A 53 -16.11 -20.38 0.69
CA GLU A 53 -17.49 -19.91 0.62
C GLU A 53 -18.26 -20.67 -0.45
N LYS A 54 -19.52 -20.95 -0.14
CA LYS A 54 -20.44 -21.44 -1.17
C LYS A 54 -20.72 -20.27 -2.13
N VAL A 55 -20.25 -20.41 -3.36
CA VAL A 55 -20.59 -19.46 -4.42
C VAL A 55 -22.03 -19.78 -4.87
N PRO A 56 -22.95 -18.80 -4.84
CA PRO A 56 -24.29 -18.99 -5.37
C PRO A 56 -24.23 -19.40 -6.84
N GLU A 57 -25.17 -20.21 -7.26
CA GLU A 57 -25.36 -20.52 -8.69
C GLU A 57 -25.64 -19.21 -9.44
N LEU A 58 -24.97 -19.05 -10.58
CA LEU A 58 -25.18 -17.86 -11.43
C LEU A 58 -26.59 -17.93 -12.02
N ALA A 59 -27.33 -16.82 -11.91
CA ALA A 59 -28.60 -16.71 -12.61
C ALA A 59 -28.33 -16.76 -14.13
N GLN A 60 -29.03 -17.63 -14.81
CA GLN A 60 -29.03 -17.69 -16.28
C GLN A 60 -29.99 -16.62 -16.78
N SER A 61 -29.53 -15.82 -17.73
CA SER A 61 -30.37 -14.85 -18.43
C SER A 61 -30.55 -15.28 -19.89
N ASP A 62 -31.79 -15.22 -20.37
CA ASP A 62 -32.11 -15.44 -21.78
C ASP A 62 -31.71 -14.22 -22.66
N ASP A 63 -31.39 -13.09 -22.06
CA ASP A 63 -30.92 -11.90 -22.77
C ASP A 63 -29.40 -11.99 -23.02
N PRO A 64 -28.95 -12.22 -24.27
CA PRO A 64 -27.53 -12.36 -24.60
C PRO A 64 -26.74 -11.05 -24.45
N HIS A 65 -27.41 -9.92 -24.35
CA HIS A 65 -26.79 -8.60 -24.19
C HIS A 65 -26.70 -8.19 -22.72
N LEU A 66 -27.39 -8.88 -21.82
CA LEU A 66 -27.30 -8.58 -20.40
C LEU A 66 -25.94 -8.99 -19.85
N ARG A 67 -25.27 -8.05 -19.21
CA ARG A 67 -24.03 -8.32 -18.47
C ARG A 67 -24.19 -9.51 -17.52
N ARG A 68 -23.28 -10.46 -17.60
CA ARG A 68 -23.29 -11.64 -16.74
C ARG A 68 -23.03 -11.25 -15.28
N LEU A 69 -23.74 -11.93 -14.39
CA LEU A 69 -23.50 -11.76 -12.95
C LEU A 69 -22.12 -12.28 -12.58
N SER A 70 -21.33 -11.48 -11.88
CA SER A 70 -20.02 -11.92 -11.38
C SER A 70 -20.18 -12.97 -10.27
N PRO A 71 -19.29 -13.99 -10.22
CA PRO A 71 -19.34 -15.00 -9.17
C PRO A 71 -19.35 -14.39 -7.76
N GLY A 72 -20.18 -14.94 -6.88
CA GLY A 72 -20.30 -14.48 -5.50
C GLY A 72 -21.18 -13.25 -5.30
N LEU A 73 -21.84 -12.75 -6.34
CA LEU A 73 -22.91 -11.77 -6.23
C LEU A 73 -24.28 -12.42 -6.23
N GLN A 74 -25.27 -11.73 -5.72
CA GLN A 74 -26.67 -12.09 -5.75
C GLN A 74 -27.41 -11.19 -6.72
N GLU A 75 -28.37 -11.76 -7.43
CA GLU A 75 -29.30 -11.02 -8.28
C GLU A 75 -30.74 -11.29 -7.84
N LYS A 76 -31.54 -10.26 -7.75
CA LYS A 76 -32.98 -10.33 -7.48
C LYS A 76 -33.74 -9.42 -8.40
N VAL A 77 -34.80 -9.95 -8.98
CA VAL A 77 -35.70 -9.23 -9.88
C VAL A 77 -37.06 -9.14 -9.22
N GLY A 78 -37.61 -7.94 -9.19
CA GLY A 78 -39.00 -7.67 -8.85
C GLY A 78 -39.71 -6.92 -9.98
N SER A 79 -41.00 -6.66 -9.84
CA SER A 79 -41.79 -5.89 -10.79
C SER A 79 -42.45 -4.67 -10.15
N HIS A 80 -42.58 -3.61 -10.92
CA HIS A 80 -43.30 -2.40 -10.53
C HIS A 80 -44.00 -1.78 -11.73
N LYS A 81 -45.25 -1.36 -11.51
CA LYS A 81 -46.03 -0.66 -12.53
C LYS A 81 -45.88 0.86 -12.35
N PHE A 82 -45.23 1.51 -13.33
CA PHE A 82 -45.09 2.96 -13.37
C PHE A 82 -46.30 3.62 -14.04
N ASP A 83 -46.59 4.83 -13.65
CA ASP A 83 -47.70 5.61 -14.16
C ASP A 83 -47.26 6.72 -15.14
N GLY A 84 -45.98 6.70 -15.57
CA GLY A 84 -45.38 7.70 -16.44
C GLY A 84 -44.92 8.97 -15.73
N LYS A 85 -45.03 9.02 -14.41
CA LYS A 85 -44.54 10.15 -13.61
C LYS A 85 -43.18 9.86 -13.02
N PRO A 86 -42.41 10.90 -12.63
CA PRO A 86 -41.15 10.69 -11.91
C PRO A 86 -41.35 9.84 -10.67
N ALA A 87 -40.52 8.81 -10.54
CA ALA A 87 -40.50 7.90 -9.42
C ALA A 87 -39.16 7.97 -8.66
N THR A 88 -39.21 7.92 -7.32
CA THR A 88 -38.03 7.89 -6.47
C THR A 88 -37.54 6.47 -6.33
N ILE A 89 -36.30 6.22 -6.75
CA ILE A 89 -35.60 4.96 -6.52
C ILE A 89 -34.65 5.13 -5.34
N VAL A 90 -34.71 4.18 -4.41
CA VAL A 90 -33.80 4.13 -3.26
C VAL A 90 -33.14 2.75 -3.24
N VAL A 91 -31.82 2.73 -3.31
CA VAL A 91 -31.00 1.53 -3.15
C VAL A 91 -30.33 1.59 -1.79
N GLU A 92 -30.51 0.56 -1.00
CA GLU A 92 -29.94 0.45 0.35
C GLU A 92 -29.16 -0.83 0.49
N ALA A 93 -27.96 -0.77 1.10
CA ALA A 93 -27.17 -1.95 1.43
C ALA A 93 -26.61 -1.85 2.86
N LEU A 94 -26.52 -2.97 3.55
CA LEU A 94 -25.84 -3.09 4.83
C LEU A 94 -24.40 -3.55 4.59
N VAL A 95 -23.44 -2.83 5.16
CA VAL A 95 -22.01 -3.05 4.93
C VAL A 95 -21.27 -3.11 6.27
N GLY A 96 -20.37 -4.08 6.39
CA GLY A 96 -19.49 -4.21 7.55
C GLY A 96 -20.16 -4.81 8.78
N SER A 97 -19.59 -4.60 9.93
CA SER A 97 -19.86 -5.24 11.23
C SER A 97 -19.21 -6.62 11.40
N LYS A 98 -19.42 -7.20 12.56
CA LYS A 98 -18.84 -8.50 12.93
C LYS A 98 -19.28 -9.65 12.01
N ASN A 99 -20.48 -9.58 11.46
CA ASN A 99 -21.12 -10.68 10.72
C ASN A 99 -21.42 -10.35 9.25
N LEU A 100 -21.21 -9.11 8.80
CA LEU A 100 -21.40 -8.70 7.41
C LEU A 100 -20.05 -8.43 6.75
N ARG A 101 -20.01 -8.52 5.43
CA ARG A 101 -18.79 -8.23 4.67
C ARG A 101 -18.54 -6.73 4.61
N PRO A 102 -17.26 -6.30 4.70
CA PRO A 102 -16.91 -4.90 4.56
C PRO A 102 -16.90 -4.46 3.08
N GLU A 103 -16.85 -5.39 2.14
CA GLU A 103 -16.77 -5.10 0.71
C GLU A 103 -18.18 -4.90 0.12
N ILE A 104 -18.39 -3.80 -0.56
CA ILE A 104 -19.61 -3.56 -1.35
C ILE A 104 -19.54 -4.32 -2.66
N LEU A 105 -18.37 -4.36 -3.31
CA LEU A 105 -18.13 -4.86 -4.66
C LEU A 105 -19.08 -4.18 -5.66
N GLU A 106 -20.10 -4.92 -6.13
CA GLU A 106 -21.15 -4.35 -6.96
C GLU A 106 -22.40 -4.10 -6.12
N LEU A 107 -22.95 -2.90 -6.21
CA LEU A 107 -24.28 -2.54 -5.78
C LEU A 107 -24.93 -1.78 -6.92
N SER A 108 -25.76 -2.48 -7.70
CA SER A 108 -26.39 -1.88 -8.87
C SER A 108 -27.88 -2.16 -8.91
N ALA A 109 -28.62 -1.22 -9.49
CA ALA A 109 -30.01 -1.38 -9.81
C ALA A 109 -30.25 -1.03 -11.28
N SER A 110 -31.14 -1.77 -11.94
CA SER A 110 -31.49 -1.54 -13.32
C SER A 110 -32.99 -1.74 -13.57
N LEU A 111 -33.49 -1.08 -14.57
CA LEU A 111 -34.90 -1.12 -15.01
C LEU A 111 -34.99 -1.68 -16.43
N ALA A 112 -36.03 -2.43 -16.69
CA ALA A 112 -36.42 -2.84 -18.03
C ALA A 112 -37.94 -2.84 -18.14
N PRO A 113 -38.54 -2.23 -19.18
CA PRO A 113 -39.90 -2.54 -19.59
C PRO A 113 -40.04 -4.05 -19.85
N GLU A 114 -41.25 -4.55 -19.82
CA GLU A 114 -41.47 -5.97 -20.12
C GLU A 114 -40.91 -6.30 -21.53
N GLU A 115 -40.15 -7.38 -21.64
CA GLU A 115 -39.47 -7.85 -22.87
C GLU A 115 -38.33 -6.98 -23.43
N GLN A 116 -37.87 -5.95 -22.73
CA GLN A 116 -36.73 -5.11 -23.15
C GLN A 116 -35.49 -5.37 -22.32
N THR A 117 -34.32 -4.90 -22.85
CA THR A 117 -33.03 -4.96 -22.17
C THR A 117 -33.00 -4.08 -20.94
N TYR A 118 -32.37 -4.54 -19.86
CA TYR A 118 -32.15 -3.76 -18.65
C TYR A 118 -31.25 -2.54 -18.90
N ARG A 119 -31.64 -1.41 -18.34
CA ARG A 119 -30.87 -0.16 -18.34
C ARG A 119 -30.39 0.17 -16.93
N ILE A 120 -29.14 0.60 -16.80
CA ILE A 120 -28.54 0.94 -15.51
C ILE A 120 -29.22 2.19 -14.95
N ILE A 121 -29.63 2.14 -13.68
CA ILE A 121 -30.11 3.33 -12.98
C ILE A 121 -28.91 4.14 -12.55
N SER A 122 -28.61 5.20 -13.29
CA SER A 122 -27.52 6.14 -13.01
C SER A 122 -28.04 7.58 -13.11
N PRO A 123 -27.55 8.49 -12.25
CA PRO A 123 -27.94 9.91 -12.35
C PRO A 123 -27.37 10.61 -13.59
N THR A 124 -26.33 10.05 -14.21
CA THR A 124 -25.56 10.69 -15.28
C THR A 124 -25.69 10.01 -16.63
N SER A 125 -26.17 8.78 -16.68
CA SER A 125 -26.20 7.99 -17.92
C SER A 125 -27.41 7.07 -17.99
N ASP A 126 -27.95 6.95 -19.18
CA ASP A 126 -29.00 5.99 -19.52
C ASP A 126 -28.41 4.92 -20.46
N LEU A 127 -27.78 3.89 -19.89
CA LEU A 127 -27.03 2.89 -20.62
C LEU A 127 -27.63 1.49 -20.43
N PRO A 128 -27.68 0.65 -21.48
CA PRO A 128 -27.96 -0.76 -21.34
C PRO A 128 -26.99 -1.44 -20.38
N MET A 129 -27.47 -2.41 -19.60
CA MET A 129 -26.68 -3.19 -18.65
C MET A 129 -25.88 -4.27 -19.39
N SER A 130 -24.93 -3.85 -20.23
CA SER A 130 -23.99 -4.72 -20.94
C SER A 130 -22.60 -4.70 -20.29
N ASP A 131 -21.76 -5.69 -20.59
CA ASP A 131 -20.39 -5.73 -20.08
C ASP A 131 -19.61 -4.48 -20.50
N ALA A 132 -19.65 -4.09 -21.76
CA ALA A 132 -18.93 -2.92 -22.27
C ALA A 132 -19.36 -1.61 -21.61
N ASN A 133 -20.65 -1.38 -21.42
CA ASN A 133 -21.18 -0.18 -20.78
C ASN A 133 -20.87 -0.15 -19.29
N TRP A 134 -20.89 -1.33 -18.63
CA TRP A 134 -20.51 -1.44 -17.24
C TRP A 134 -19.03 -1.13 -17.03
N ASP A 135 -18.16 -1.68 -17.86
CA ASP A 135 -16.72 -1.46 -17.77
C ASP A 135 -16.36 0.03 -18.01
N ALA A 136 -17.03 0.66 -18.96
CA ALA A 136 -16.87 2.09 -19.19
C ALA A 136 -17.32 2.94 -17.98
N LEU A 137 -18.51 2.66 -17.43
CA LEU A 137 -19.03 3.34 -16.24
C LEU A 137 -18.16 3.09 -15.00
N ALA A 138 -17.71 1.86 -14.79
CA ALA A 138 -16.83 1.50 -13.68
C ALA A 138 -15.49 2.22 -13.79
N SER A 139 -14.93 2.33 -14.99
CA SER A 139 -13.68 3.05 -15.25
C SER A 139 -13.81 4.54 -14.97
N GLU A 140 -14.89 5.17 -15.43
CA GLU A 140 -15.18 6.58 -15.16
C GLU A 140 -15.35 6.84 -13.66
N GLN A 141 -16.13 6.02 -12.96
CA GLN A 141 -16.32 6.12 -11.52
C GLN A 141 -14.99 5.92 -10.75
N HIS A 142 -14.18 4.96 -11.18
CA HIS A 142 -12.87 4.73 -10.58
C HIS A 142 -11.96 5.94 -10.73
N ALA A 143 -11.88 6.52 -11.92
CA ALA A 143 -11.10 7.73 -12.18
C ALA A 143 -11.55 8.90 -11.29
N MET A 144 -12.86 9.13 -11.20
CA MET A 144 -13.43 10.17 -10.34
C MET A 144 -13.11 9.95 -8.86
N LEU A 145 -13.27 8.72 -8.36
CA LEU A 145 -12.94 8.37 -6.97
C LEU A 145 -11.44 8.51 -6.68
N THR A 146 -10.58 8.20 -7.64
CA THR A 146 -9.13 8.38 -7.50
C THR A 146 -8.80 9.86 -7.31
N VAL A 147 -9.34 10.74 -8.14
CA VAL A 147 -9.13 12.19 -8.00
C VAL A 147 -9.63 12.69 -6.65
N LEU A 148 -10.86 12.31 -6.26
CA LEU A 148 -11.45 12.72 -4.97
C LEU A 148 -10.61 12.22 -3.77
N ASN A 149 -10.17 10.97 -3.80
CA ASN A 149 -9.32 10.41 -2.76
C ASN A 149 -7.97 11.12 -2.68
N ASP A 150 -7.37 11.43 -3.82
CA ASP A 150 -6.11 12.18 -3.89
C ASP A 150 -6.26 13.59 -3.29
N GLU A 151 -7.34 14.28 -3.61
CA GLU A 151 -7.64 15.60 -3.06
C GLU A 151 -7.85 15.55 -1.54
N LEU A 152 -8.66 14.61 -1.05
CA LEU A 152 -8.93 14.44 0.38
C LEU A 152 -7.65 14.07 1.16
N ARG A 153 -6.83 13.20 0.59
CA ARG A 153 -5.55 12.80 1.21
C ARG A 153 -4.59 13.97 1.30
N ARG A 154 -4.42 14.73 0.21
CA ARG A 154 -3.54 15.90 0.19
C ARG A 154 -4.04 16.97 1.15
N ALA A 155 -5.35 17.23 1.19
CA ALA A 155 -5.94 18.15 2.15
C ALA A 155 -5.68 17.72 3.61
N ALA A 156 -5.82 16.44 3.92
CA ALA A 156 -5.54 15.91 5.24
C ALA A 156 -4.06 16.03 5.65
N SER A 157 -3.13 15.96 4.70
CA SER A 157 -1.69 16.06 4.96
C SER A 157 -1.18 17.50 5.13
N GLN A 158 -1.93 18.50 4.69
CA GLN A 158 -1.50 19.92 4.73
C GLN A 158 -1.13 20.42 6.13
N GLY A 159 -1.76 19.89 7.18
CA GLY A 159 -1.43 20.24 8.57
C GLY A 159 0.00 19.90 8.99
N GLU A 160 0.65 18.97 8.28
CA GLU A 160 2.03 18.54 8.56
C GLU A 160 3.07 19.22 7.67
N ASP A 161 2.65 19.91 6.62
CA ASP A 161 3.57 20.46 5.62
C ASP A 161 4.53 21.52 6.21
N ALA A 162 4.09 22.25 7.23
CA ALA A 162 4.93 23.22 7.95
C ALA A 162 6.08 22.51 8.66
N PHE A 163 5.78 21.49 9.45
CA PHE A 163 6.77 20.66 10.16
C PHE A 163 7.80 20.07 9.20
N TRP A 164 7.35 19.45 8.10
CA TRP A 164 8.26 18.82 7.13
C TRP A 164 9.13 19.83 6.40
N ARG A 165 8.62 21.01 6.10
CA ARG A 165 9.39 22.10 5.50
C ARG A 165 10.49 22.58 6.43
N GLU A 166 10.16 22.87 7.69
CA GLU A 166 11.11 23.32 8.71
C GLU A 166 12.17 22.24 8.98
N ARG A 167 11.76 20.98 9.07
CA ARG A 167 12.66 19.84 9.21
C ARG A 167 13.64 19.73 8.04
N HIS A 168 13.18 19.86 6.80
CA HIS A 168 14.03 19.83 5.61
C HIS A 168 14.97 21.04 5.53
N GLU A 169 14.56 22.20 6.00
CA GLU A 169 15.43 23.37 6.10
C GLU A 169 16.55 23.15 7.14
N LEU A 170 16.20 22.58 8.28
CA LEU A 170 17.18 22.21 9.31
C LEU A 170 18.15 21.14 8.79
N ALA A 171 17.65 20.09 8.14
CA ALA A 171 18.48 19.05 7.56
C ALA A 171 19.49 19.62 6.54
N ARG A 172 19.07 20.55 5.68
CA ARG A 172 20.00 21.24 4.75
C ARG A 172 21.06 22.06 5.48
N LYS A 173 20.74 22.70 6.60
CA LYS A 173 21.72 23.44 7.41
C LYS A 173 22.75 22.50 8.02
N ILE A 174 22.30 21.37 8.60
CA ILE A 174 23.19 20.35 9.17
C ILE A 174 24.16 19.82 8.10
N ILE A 175 23.62 19.43 6.94
CA ILE A 175 24.44 18.92 5.82
C ILE A 175 25.43 19.99 5.31
N ALA A 176 25.05 21.26 5.31
CA ALA A 176 25.92 22.34 4.86
C ALA A 176 27.10 22.61 5.80
N GLU A 177 27.03 22.16 7.05
CA GLU A 177 28.14 22.23 8.03
C GLU A 177 29.10 21.06 7.90
N GLU A 178 28.69 19.98 7.23
CA GLU A 178 29.53 18.83 6.95
C GLU A 178 30.58 19.15 5.87
N PRO A 179 31.78 18.57 5.95
CA PRO A 179 32.79 18.76 4.91
C PRO A 179 32.25 18.21 3.57
N PRO A 180 32.44 18.95 2.46
CA PRO A 180 31.95 18.51 1.16
C PRO A 180 32.64 17.20 0.74
N VAL A 181 31.85 16.29 0.18
CA VAL A 181 32.39 15.04 -0.39
C VAL A 181 33.31 15.38 -1.56
N GLU A 182 34.57 14.92 -1.48
CA GLU A 182 35.54 15.07 -2.59
C GLU A 182 35.12 14.19 -3.76
N VAL A 183 34.57 14.80 -4.81
CA VAL A 183 34.18 14.12 -6.04
C VAL A 183 35.40 13.93 -6.94
N PRO A 184 35.72 12.71 -7.39
CA PRO A 184 36.84 12.47 -8.28
C PRO A 184 36.79 13.36 -9.54
N GLU A 185 37.94 13.78 -10.03
CA GLU A 185 38.03 14.48 -11.30
C GLU A 185 37.62 13.58 -12.46
N GLY A 186 36.96 14.14 -13.47
CA GLY A 186 36.52 13.36 -14.62
C GLY A 186 35.61 14.14 -15.56
N THR A 187 35.39 13.62 -16.74
CA THR A 187 34.57 14.25 -17.80
C THR A 187 33.06 13.98 -17.64
N ALA A 188 32.68 13.03 -16.80
CA ALA A 188 31.26 12.75 -16.54
C ALA A 188 30.59 13.92 -15.82
N LYS A 189 29.37 14.27 -16.24
CA LYS A 189 28.61 15.39 -15.67
C LYS A 189 28.04 15.04 -14.28
N ASN A 190 27.65 13.78 -14.12
CA ASN A 190 27.06 13.29 -12.87
C ASN A 190 28.18 12.89 -11.90
N PRO A 191 28.17 13.36 -10.63
CA PRO A 191 29.14 12.95 -9.62
C PRO A 191 29.23 11.43 -9.42
N ILE A 192 28.07 10.70 -9.43
CA ILE A 192 28.04 9.24 -9.30
C ILE A 192 28.84 8.57 -10.39
N ASP A 193 28.70 9.02 -11.64
CA ASP A 193 29.47 8.49 -12.78
C ASP A 193 30.97 8.75 -12.63
N ARG A 194 31.38 9.82 -11.94
CA ARG A 194 32.79 10.10 -11.68
C ARG A 194 33.37 9.11 -10.66
N PHE A 195 32.64 8.78 -9.61
CA PHE A 195 33.04 7.72 -8.66
C PHE A 195 33.15 6.37 -9.35
N ILE A 196 32.15 6.00 -10.16
CA ILE A 196 32.18 4.77 -10.94
C ILE A 196 33.37 4.73 -11.90
N ALA A 197 33.66 5.84 -12.59
CA ALA A 197 34.78 5.92 -13.51
C ALA A 197 36.14 5.81 -12.78
N ALA A 198 36.26 6.40 -11.59
CA ALA A 198 37.46 6.29 -10.77
C ALA A 198 37.69 4.85 -10.30
N ASP A 199 36.66 4.17 -9.83
CA ASP A 199 36.70 2.76 -9.38
C ASP A 199 37.06 1.83 -10.54
N LEU A 200 36.44 2.01 -11.72
CA LEU A 200 36.82 1.25 -12.93
C LEU A 200 38.28 1.46 -13.31
N ALA A 201 38.77 2.68 -13.26
CA ALA A 201 40.16 3.00 -13.56
C ALA A 201 41.15 2.35 -12.57
N GLU A 202 40.84 2.33 -11.29
CA GLU A 202 41.63 1.67 -10.25
C GLU A 202 41.78 0.16 -10.54
N HIS A 203 40.70 -0.47 -11.07
CA HIS A 203 40.69 -1.89 -11.43
C HIS A 203 41.16 -2.14 -12.87
N GLY A 204 41.64 -1.12 -13.60
CA GLY A 204 42.10 -1.27 -14.98
C GLY A 204 41.01 -1.63 -15.99
N LEU A 205 39.77 -1.26 -15.67
CA LEU A 205 38.58 -1.51 -16.50
C LEU A 205 38.14 -0.24 -17.22
N GLU A 206 37.56 -0.42 -18.40
CA GLU A 206 36.92 0.67 -19.14
C GLU A 206 35.40 0.50 -19.11
N PRO A 207 34.62 1.60 -19.07
CA PRO A 207 33.17 1.54 -19.16
C PRO A 207 32.74 0.91 -20.51
N ALA A 208 31.73 0.06 -20.44
CA ALA A 208 31.13 -0.53 -21.65
C ALA A 208 30.52 0.57 -22.52
N ARG A 209 30.38 0.27 -23.83
CA ARG A 209 29.68 1.17 -24.74
C ARG A 209 28.24 1.39 -24.34
N LEU A 210 27.74 2.60 -24.58
CA LEU A 210 26.34 2.89 -24.43
C LEU A 210 25.49 1.93 -25.27
N THR A 211 24.42 1.42 -24.65
CA THR A 211 23.46 0.54 -25.34
C THR A 211 22.73 1.28 -26.47
N ASP A 212 22.23 0.54 -27.45
CA ASP A 212 21.34 1.09 -28.49
C ASP A 212 19.98 1.54 -27.88
N ASP A 213 19.25 2.32 -28.66
CA ASP A 213 18.00 2.94 -28.22
C ASP A 213 16.86 1.94 -27.94
N ALA A 214 16.79 0.85 -28.70
CA ALA A 214 15.76 -0.17 -28.47
C ALA A 214 16.02 -0.92 -27.16
N THR A 215 17.26 -1.30 -26.92
CA THR A 215 17.68 -1.92 -25.66
C THR A 215 17.52 -0.95 -24.47
N PHE A 216 17.88 0.33 -24.67
CA PHE A 216 17.67 1.37 -23.67
C PHE A 216 16.18 1.48 -23.29
N LEU A 217 15.30 1.70 -24.29
CA LEU A 217 13.87 1.85 -24.03
C LEU A 217 13.28 0.65 -23.30
N ARG A 218 13.62 -0.56 -23.76
CA ARG A 218 13.18 -1.80 -23.12
C ARG A 218 13.62 -1.85 -21.64
N ARG A 219 14.88 -1.56 -21.36
CA ARG A 219 15.45 -1.64 -20.00
C ARG A 219 14.86 -0.58 -19.09
N VAL A 220 14.82 0.68 -19.54
CA VAL A 220 14.31 1.77 -18.71
C VAL A 220 12.82 1.58 -18.39
N THR A 221 12.00 1.14 -19.37
CA THR A 221 10.59 0.85 -19.13
C THR A 221 10.42 -0.30 -18.13
N LEU A 222 11.18 -1.39 -18.32
CA LEU A 222 11.09 -2.55 -17.43
C LEU A 222 11.53 -2.22 -15.99
N HIS A 223 12.59 -1.42 -15.82
CA HIS A 223 13.11 -1.05 -14.51
C HIS A 223 12.22 0.00 -13.81
N THR A 224 11.54 0.87 -14.58
CA THR A 224 10.76 1.96 -14.02
C THR A 224 9.32 1.53 -13.71
N VAL A 225 8.64 0.88 -14.67
CA VAL A 225 7.22 0.54 -14.55
C VAL A 225 6.92 -0.98 -14.56
N GLY A 226 7.97 -1.82 -14.56
CA GLY A 226 7.84 -3.27 -14.37
C GLY A 226 7.35 -4.07 -15.59
N VAL A 227 7.11 -3.42 -16.72
CA VAL A 227 6.62 -4.05 -17.95
C VAL A 227 7.46 -3.62 -19.17
N ILE A 228 7.36 -4.35 -20.27
CA ILE A 228 7.98 -3.95 -21.53
C ILE A 228 7.19 -2.82 -22.19
N PRO A 229 7.83 -1.97 -23.00
CA PRO A 229 7.14 -0.90 -23.72
C PRO A 229 6.13 -1.47 -24.72
N THR A 230 4.99 -0.78 -24.87
CA THR A 230 3.97 -1.11 -25.87
C THR A 230 4.45 -0.73 -27.28
N PRO A 231 3.82 -1.26 -28.35
CA PRO A 231 4.11 -0.83 -29.72
C PRO A 231 3.96 0.69 -29.93
N GLU A 232 2.96 1.30 -29.29
CA GLU A 232 2.71 2.73 -29.34
C GLU A 232 3.81 3.54 -28.65
N GLU A 233 4.28 3.10 -27.49
CA GLU A 233 5.40 3.72 -26.76
C GLU A 233 6.70 3.62 -27.57
N ILE A 234 6.93 2.51 -28.24
CA ILE A 234 8.07 2.33 -29.13
C ILE A 234 7.98 3.30 -30.33
N ALA A 235 6.80 3.41 -30.94
CA ALA A 235 6.58 4.32 -32.06
C ALA A 235 6.80 5.79 -31.65
N GLN A 236 6.28 6.21 -30.51
CA GLN A 236 6.46 7.56 -29.96
C GLN A 236 7.93 7.86 -29.68
N PHE A 237 8.65 6.93 -29.06
CA PHE A 237 10.08 7.08 -28.78
C PHE A 237 10.90 7.24 -30.07
N ASN A 238 10.61 6.43 -31.09
CA ASN A 238 11.31 6.49 -32.39
C ASN A 238 11.01 7.76 -33.18
N ALA A 239 9.83 8.35 -32.99
CA ALA A 239 9.43 9.60 -33.62
C ALA A 239 10.02 10.86 -32.94
N ALA A 240 10.46 10.74 -31.70
CA ALA A 240 11.05 11.85 -30.94
C ALA A 240 12.48 12.18 -31.40
N ASP A 241 12.91 13.42 -31.10
CA ASP A 241 14.26 13.89 -31.40
C ASP A 241 15.34 12.97 -30.79
N SER A 242 16.28 12.54 -31.61
CA SER A 242 17.33 11.59 -31.21
C SER A 242 18.26 12.09 -30.11
N HIS A 243 18.35 13.40 -29.89
CA HIS A 243 19.19 14.00 -28.85
C HIS A 243 18.51 14.04 -27.48
N THR A 244 17.17 14.06 -27.43
CA THR A 244 16.40 14.24 -26.20
C THR A 244 15.48 13.07 -25.85
N ARG A 245 15.22 12.14 -26.79
CA ARG A 245 14.26 11.04 -26.61
C ARG A 245 14.50 10.15 -25.42
N ARG A 246 15.77 9.93 -25.01
CA ARG A 246 16.08 9.12 -23.83
C ARG A 246 15.68 9.82 -22.55
N GLU A 247 15.98 11.11 -22.43
CA GLU A 247 15.62 11.94 -21.30
C GLU A 247 14.09 12.07 -21.21
N GLN A 248 13.43 12.39 -22.31
CA GLN A 248 11.97 12.46 -22.38
C GLN A 248 11.29 11.14 -22.01
N ALA A 249 11.88 9.99 -22.39
CA ALA A 249 11.37 8.69 -21.99
C ALA A 249 11.50 8.44 -20.49
N ILE A 250 12.61 8.85 -19.87
CA ILE A 250 12.82 8.76 -18.41
C ILE A 250 11.76 9.61 -17.70
N ASP A 251 11.63 10.89 -18.07
CA ASP A 251 10.70 11.82 -17.43
C ASP A 251 9.26 11.30 -17.51
N ARG A 252 8.84 10.88 -18.70
CA ARG A 252 7.52 10.28 -18.92
C ARG A 252 7.27 9.05 -18.04
N LEU A 253 8.26 8.17 -17.90
CA LEU A 253 8.13 6.95 -17.11
C LEU A 253 8.13 7.22 -15.60
N LEU A 254 8.82 8.25 -15.14
CA LEU A 254 8.79 8.66 -13.73
C LEU A 254 7.43 9.27 -13.34
N ASP A 255 6.76 9.96 -14.28
CA ASP A 255 5.42 10.51 -14.08
C ASP A 255 4.29 9.46 -14.28
N ASP A 256 4.62 8.28 -14.81
CA ASP A 256 3.66 7.22 -15.09
C ASP A 256 3.11 6.60 -13.80
N PRO A 257 1.77 6.51 -13.62
CA PRO A 257 1.19 5.88 -12.44
C PRO A 257 1.62 4.41 -12.24
N ARG A 258 2.01 3.71 -13.30
CA ARG A 258 2.56 2.34 -13.22
C ARG A 258 3.87 2.28 -12.43
N TRP A 259 4.60 3.40 -12.33
CA TRP A 259 5.80 3.47 -11.49
C TRP A 259 5.49 3.15 -10.02
N ALA A 260 4.51 3.81 -9.46
CA ALA A 260 4.10 3.56 -8.07
C ALA A 260 3.62 2.11 -7.87
N ASP A 261 2.82 1.60 -8.81
CA ASP A 261 2.29 0.21 -8.77
C ASP A 261 3.41 -0.83 -8.80
N HIS A 262 4.44 -0.62 -9.62
CA HIS A 262 5.61 -1.50 -9.70
C HIS A 262 6.40 -1.52 -8.38
N TRP A 263 6.70 -0.34 -7.84
CA TRP A 263 7.53 -0.20 -6.65
C TRP A 263 6.82 -0.56 -5.34
N VAL A 264 5.48 -0.60 -5.32
CA VAL A 264 4.74 -1.15 -4.17
C VAL A 264 5.18 -2.56 -3.83
N SER A 265 5.32 -3.44 -4.83
CA SER A 265 5.72 -4.84 -4.60
C SER A 265 7.12 -4.94 -3.98
N TYR A 266 8.06 -4.13 -4.45
CA TYR A 266 9.39 -4.04 -3.86
C TYR A 266 9.34 -3.64 -2.37
N TRP A 267 8.60 -2.58 -2.05
CA TRP A 267 8.47 -2.12 -0.67
C TRP A 267 7.71 -3.09 0.22
N GLN A 268 6.72 -3.80 -0.32
CA GLN A 268 6.04 -4.87 0.42
C GLN A 268 7.02 -5.99 0.81
N ASP A 269 7.91 -6.39 -0.08
CA ASP A 269 8.94 -7.39 0.21
C ASP A 269 9.98 -6.87 1.21
N VAL A 270 10.45 -5.63 1.05
CA VAL A 270 11.39 -4.99 1.97
C VAL A 270 10.81 -4.86 3.38
N LEU A 271 9.55 -4.47 3.48
CA LEU A 271 8.84 -4.26 4.75
C LEU A 271 8.19 -5.55 5.29
N ALA A 272 8.47 -6.70 4.67
CA ALA A 272 7.93 -7.99 5.05
C ALA A 272 6.40 -8.02 5.16
N GLU A 273 5.70 -7.31 4.26
CA GLU A 273 4.24 -7.38 4.16
C GLU A 273 3.81 -8.73 3.58
N ASN A 274 4.19 -9.81 4.24
CA ASN A 274 3.67 -11.12 3.90
C ASN A 274 2.58 -11.50 4.89
N PRO A 275 1.41 -11.95 4.38
CA PRO A 275 0.38 -12.48 5.25
C PRO A 275 0.96 -13.63 6.06
N ASN A 276 0.64 -13.65 7.35
CA ASN A 276 1.12 -14.64 8.28
C ASN A 276 0.71 -16.06 7.85
N VAL A 277 1.63 -16.77 7.23
CA VAL A 277 1.45 -18.15 6.75
C VAL A 277 1.13 -19.11 7.89
N LEU A 278 1.60 -18.79 9.12
CA LEU A 278 1.47 -19.67 10.27
C LEU A 278 0.05 -19.77 10.86
N LYS A 279 -0.83 -18.81 10.61
CA LYS A 279 -2.18 -18.80 11.18
C LYS A 279 -3.30 -19.12 10.19
N GLY A 280 -2.98 -19.35 8.94
CA GLY A 280 -3.97 -19.71 7.89
C GLY A 280 -5.11 -18.70 7.69
N LYS A 281 -5.11 -17.59 8.42
CA LYS A 281 -5.99 -16.45 8.17
C LYS A 281 -5.30 -15.58 7.15
N LEU A 282 -5.98 -15.25 6.08
CA LEU A 282 -5.61 -14.17 5.21
C LEU A 282 -5.58 -12.89 6.07
N ASN A 283 -4.43 -12.63 6.67
CA ASN A 283 -4.20 -11.37 7.33
C ASN A 283 -4.07 -10.34 6.22
N ASN A 284 -5.21 -9.77 5.92
CA ASN A 284 -5.22 -8.55 5.17
C ASN A 284 -4.51 -7.51 6.04
N THR A 285 -3.37 -7.02 5.62
CA THR A 285 -2.70 -5.86 6.20
C THR A 285 -3.55 -4.59 6.01
N GLY A 286 -4.76 -4.78 5.50
CA GLY A 286 -5.71 -3.73 5.23
C GLY A 286 -5.20 -2.82 4.11
N PRO A 287 -5.38 -1.51 4.26
CA PRO A 287 -4.97 -0.55 3.26
C PRO A 287 -3.47 -0.18 3.29
N PHE A 288 -2.58 -0.97 3.91
CA PHE A 288 -1.14 -0.69 3.96
C PHE A 288 -0.51 -0.62 2.56
N ARG A 289 -0.89 -1.54 1.66
CA ARG A 289 -0.48 -1.49 0.26
C ARG A 289 -0.84 -0.14 -0.40
N TRP A 290 -2.04 0.36 -0.11
CA TRP A 290 -2.50 1.65 -0.63
C TRP A 290 -1.72 2.82 -0.06
N TRP A 291 -1.35 2.79 1.22
CA TRP A 291 -0.49 3.81 1.80
C TRP A 291 0.89 3.87 1.13
N ILE A 292 1.50 2.71 0.84
CA ILE A 292 2.76 2.65 0.09
C ILE A 292 2.57 3.24 -1.31
N TYR A 293 1.53 2.81 -2.02
CA TYR A 293 1.20 3.30 -3.36
C TYR A 293 1.02 4.82 -3.37
N GLU A 294 0.21 5.34 -2.47
CA GLU A 294 -0.08 6.77 -2.33
C GLU A 294 1.17 7.58 -1.95
N ALA A 295 2.01 7.05 -1.07
CA ALA A 295 3.28 7.68 -0.71
C ALA A 295 4.21 7.82 -1.93
N LEU A 296 4.27 6.79 -2.78
CA LEU A 296 5.04 6.81 -4.02
C LEU A 296 4.42 7.77 -5.06
N ARG A 297 3.09 7.74 -5.22
CA ARG A 297 2.36 8.63 -6.13
C ARG A 297 2.53 10.11 -5.79
N ASP A 298 2.57 10.44 -4.51
CA ASP A 298 2.76 11.81 -4.03
C ASP A 298 4.24 12.20 -3.96
N ASN A 299 5.15 11.32 -4.40
CA ASN A 299 6.60 11.50 -4.31
C ASN A 299 7.01 11.94 -2.89
N LYS A 300 6.45 11.24 -1.89
CA LYS A 300 6.74 11.52 -0.47
C LYS A 300 8.23 11.40 -0.21
N SER A 301 8.82 12.37 0.49
CA SER A 301 10.25 12.31 0.83
C SER A 301 10.59 11.06 1.63
N ALA A 302 11.79 10.50 1.43
CA ALA A 302 12.21 9.25 2.05
C ALA A 302 12.21 9.31 3.58
N ASP A 303 12.61 10.43 4.15
CA ASP A 303 12.60 10.67 5.59
C ASP A 303 11.19 10.70 6.16
N ARG A 304 10.23 11.31 5.45
CA ARG A 304 8.81 11.31 5.82
C ARG A 304 8.22 9.91 5.72
N PHE A 305 8.51 9.19 4.64
CA PHE A 305 8.06 7.81 4.45
C PHE A 305 8.54 6.90 5.59
N ALA A 306 9.82 6.95 5.91
CA ALA A 306 10.41 6.16 7.00
C ALA A 306 9.86 6.57 8.37
N THR A 307 9.72 7.87 8.65
CA THR A 307 9.17 8.38 9.90
C THR A 307 7.73 7.90 10.11
N GLU A 308 6.85 8.10 9.12
CA GLU A 308 5.45 7.67 9.22
C GLU A 308 5.34 6.15 9.41
N LEU A 309 6.20 5.38 8.73
CA LEU A 309 6.26 3.93 8.87
C LEU A 309 6.65 3.51 10.29
N ILE A 310 7.71 4.10 10.85
CA ILE A 310 8.21 3.81 12.20
C ILE A 310 7.17 4.20 13.24
N MET A 311 6.52 5.35 13.07
CA MET A 311 5.45 5.82 13.96
C MET A 311 4.22 4.92 13.95
N MET A 312 4.00 4.15 12.88
CA MET A 312 2.88 3.20 12.73
C MET A 312 1.50 3.81 13.05
N GLU A 313 1.34 5.09 12.73
CA GLU A 313 0.09 5.81 12.98
C GLU A 313 -1.04 5.33 12.07
N GLY A 314 -2.29 5.50 12.54
CA GLY A 314 -3.47 5.05 11.83
C GLY A 314 -4.14 3.85 12.50
N SER A 315 -4.86 3.07 11.73
CA SER A 315 -5.50 1.86 12.23
C SER A 315 -5.65 0.79 11.14
N LYS A 316 -5.86 -0.45 11.56
CA LYS A 316 -6.17 -1.55 10.64
C LYS A 316 -7.43 -1.31 9.80
N TRP A 317 -8.28 -0.36 10.17
CA TRP A 317 -9.53 -0.06 9.50
C TRP A 317 -9.42 1.15 8.56
N HIS A 318 -8.67 2.16 8.98
CA HIS A 318 -8.53 3.42 8.25
C HIS A 318 -7.24 3.47 7.41
N GLY A 319 -6.37 2.48 7.58
CA GLY A 319 -5.17 2.39 6.81
C GLY A 319 -3.99 3.16 7.37
N GLY A 320 -3.19 3.62 6.46
CA GLY A 320 -1.95 4.28 6.76
C GLY A 320 -0.83 3.30 7.15
N PRO A 321 0.26 3.81 7.70
CA PRO A 321 1.43 3.03 8.10
C PRO A 321 1.17 2.05 9.25
N ALA A 322 0.02 2.12 9.93
CA ALA A 322 -0.41 1.13 10.93
C ALA A 322 -0.45 -0.30 10.38
N GLY A 323 -0.58 -0.47 9.06
CA GLY A 323 -0.46 -1.78 8.40
C GLY A 323 0.88 -2.45 8.64
N PHE A 324 1.95 -1.70 8.77
CA PHE A 324 3.27 -2.22 9.14
C PHE A 324 3.27 -2.91 10.51
N ALA A 325 2.45 -2.45 11.45
CA ALA A 325 2.29 -3.13 12.74
C ALA A 325 1.77 -4.57 12.61
N LEU A 326 1.07 -4.88 11.53
CA LEU A 326 0.52 -6.21 11.24
C LEU A 326 1.44 -7.06 10.35
N ALA A 327 2.34 -6.45 9.60
CA ALA A 327 3.17 -7.10 8.59
C ALA A 327 4.21 -8.08 9.18
N THR A 328 4.57 -7.90 10.44
CA THR A 328 5.59 -8.69 11.15
C THR A 328 5.00 -9.42 12.36
N GLN A 329 3.94 -10.19 12.15
CA GLN A 329 3.31 -10.95 13.23
C GLN A 329 4.08 -12.23 13.50
N ASN A 330 4.79 -12.26 14.62
CA ASN A 330 5.43 -13.46 15.19
C ASN A 330 5.39 -13.40 16.72
N ASP A 331 6.15 -14.23 17.41
CA ASP A 331 6.26 -14.29 18.87
C ASP A 331 7.06 -13.14 19.50
N ALA A 332 7.88 -12.44 18.69
CA ALA A 332 8.60 -11.24 19.08
C ALA A 332 8.41 -10.12 18.03
N PRO A 333 7.19 -9.56 17.89
CA PRO A 333 6.84 -8.66 16.78
C PRO A 333 7.73 -7.42 16.69
N MET A 334 8.16 -6.86 17.81
CA MET A 334 9.01 -5.65 17.81
C MET A 334 10.46 -5.96 17.42
N ALA A 335 11.00 -7.14 17.79
CA ALA A 335 12.31 -7.57 17.32
C ALA A 335 12.31 -7.86 15.80
N ALA A 336 11.21 -8.42 15.27
CA ALA A 336 11.05 -8.57 13.84
C ALA A 336 10.98 -7.23 13.10
N LYS A 337 10.29 -6.22 13.66
CA LYS A 337 10.26 -4.87 13.12
C LYS A 337 11.61 -4.17 13.19
N ALA A 338 12.35 -4.34 14.30
CA ALA A 338 13.71 -3.83 14.44
C ALA A 338 14.61 -4.34 13.30
N HIS A 339 14.52 -5.65 13.00
CA HIS A 339 15.25 -6.22 11.87
C HIS A 339 14.83 -5.61 10.52
N VAL A 340 13.53 -5.49 10.25
CA VAL A 340 13.04 -4.91 8.99
C VAL A 340 13.50 -3.45 8.84
N ILE A 341 13.38 -2.65 9.88
CA ILE A 341 13.79 -1.23 9.88
C ILE A 341 15.31 -1.11 9.73
N GLY A 342 16.08 -1.92 10.49
CA GLY A 342 17.54 -1.93 10.39
C GLY A 342 18.01 -2.23 8.97
N LYS A 343 17.43 -3.25 8.34
CA LYS A 343 17.77 -3.61 6.96
C LYS A 343 17.31 -2.59 5.93
N ALA A 344 16.09 -2.06 6.08
CA ALA A 344 15.50 -1.16 5.08
C ALA A 344 16.10 0.25 5.08
N PHE A 345 16.49 0.78 6.25
CA PHE A 345 16.84 2.19 6.42
C PHE A 345 18.23 2.42 7.03
N MET A 346 18.92 1.37 7.45
CA MET A 346 20.22 1.49 8.12
C MET A 346 21.29 0.57 7.51
N ALA A 347 20.94 -0.30 6.56
CA ALA A 347 21.80 -1.35 6.03
C ALA A 347 22.39 -2.29 7.14
N VAL A 348 21.69 -2.45 8.27
CA VAL A 348 22.10 -3.29 9.42
C VAL A 348 21.28 -4.58 9.43
N GLU A 349 21.96 -5.72 9.42
CA GLU A 349 21.33 -7.04 9.46
C GLU A 349 21.15 -7.52 10.92
N LEU A 350 19.93 -7.42 11.44
CA LEU A 350 19.58 -7.79 12.83
C LEU A 350 18.93 -9.19 12.94
N LYS A 351 18.77 -9.93 11.83
CA LYS A 351 17.99 -11.18 11.83
C LYS A 351 18.56 -12.25 12.76
N SER A 352 19.87 -12.48 12.71
CA SER A 352 20.55 -13.44 13.57
C SER A 352 20.56 -12.97 15.02
N ALA A 353 20.71 -11.68 15.24
CA ALA A 353 20.78 -11.05 16.54
C ALA A 353 19.46 -11.10 17.34
N ARG A 354 18.41 -11.66 16.78
CA ARG A 354 17.19 -11.98 17.54
C ARG A 354 17.39 -13.14 18.52
N CYS A 355 18.22 -14.15 18.19
CA CYS A 355 18.34 -15.39 18.96
C CYS A 355 19.73 -15.62 19.60
N HIS A 356 20.74 -14.95 19.08
CA HIS A 356 22.16 -15.00 19.55
C HIS A 356 22.87 -13.78 18.93
N ASP A 357 24.04 -13.44 19.47
CA ASP A 357 24.85 -12.37 18.89
C ASP A 357 25.25 -12.74 17.46
N ALA A 358 25.27 -11.75 16.57
CA ALA A 358 25.55 -11.99 15.16
C ALA A 358 26.99 -12.49 14.96
N PRO A 359 27.20 -13.64 14.30
CA PRO A 359 28.55 -14.25 14.23
C PRO A 359 29.48 -13.56 13.23
N PHE A 360 28.96 -12.72 12.36
CA PHE A 360 29.70 -12.09 11.26
C PHE A 360 29.57 -10.56 11.22
N HIS A 361 28.85 -9.97 12.19
CA HIS A 361 28.60 -8.54 12.29
C HIS A 361 28.69 -8.13 13.77
N ASP A 362 29.14 -6.91 14.03
CA ASP A 362 29.23 -6.35 15.37
C ASP A 362 27.87 -5.91 15.90
N VAL A 363 26.93 -6.87 15.98
CA VAL A 363 25.57 -6.66 16.47
C VAL A 363 25.23 -7.76 17.48
N THR A 364 24.80 -7.35 18.66
CA THR A 364 24.43 -8.26 19.75
C THR A 364 22.90 -8.48 19.80
N GLN A 365 22.48 -9.49 20.57
CA GLN A 365 21.07 -9.66 20.92
C GLN A 365 20.51 -8.43 21.62
N GLU A 366 21.29 -7.84 22.53
CA GLU A 366 20.90 -6.64 23.28
C GLU A 366 20.60 -5.48 22.34
N ASP A 367 21.41 -5.23 21.31
CA ASP A 367 21.20 -4.16 20.33
C ASP A 367 19.86 -4.32 19.61
N THR A 368 19.54 -5.55 19.17
CA THR A 368 18.24 -5.82 18.51
C THR A 368 17.07 -5.55 19.44
N PHE A 369 17.16 -5.96 20.70
CA PHE A 369 16.08 -5.77 21.66
C PHE A 369 16.02 -4.35 22.22
N ASN A 370 17.12 -3.60 22.22
CA ASN A 370 17.12 -2.16 22.50
C ASN A 370 16.26 -1.41 21.48
N VAL A 371 16.49 -1.65 20.17
CA VAL A 371 15.64 -1.06 19.11
C VAL A 371 14.19 -1.56 19.22
N ALA A 372 13.99 -2.83 19.53
CA ALA A 372 12.64 -3.38 19.75
C ALA A 372 11.93 -2.71 20.95
N ALA A 373 12.67 -2.37 22.00
CA ALA A 373 12.13 -1.64 23.16
C ALA A 373 11.75 -0.19 22.81
N MET A 374 12.53 0.49 21.98
CA MET A 374 12.15 1.80 21.43
C MET A 374 10.87 1.70 20.61
N LEU A 375 10.76 0.71 19.72
CA LEU A 375 9.54 0.45 18.91
C LEU A 375 8.31 0.14 19.76
N ALA A 376 8.51 -0.46 20.94
CA ALA A 376 7.43 -0.78 21.88
C ALA A 376 7.09 0.36 22.84
N ARG A 377 7.85 1.47 22.81
CA ARG A 377 7.76 2.54 23.81
C ARG A 377 7.94 2.04 25.26
N GLY A 378 8.79 1.03 25.46
CA GLY A 378 8.99 0.46 26.77
C GLY A 378 9.79 -0.85 26.77
N GLY A 379 10.09 -1.37 27.97
CA GLY A 379 10.89 -2.57 28.13
C GLY A 379 10.37 -3.76 27.34
N GLN A 380 11.27 -4.45 26.63
CA GLN A 380 10.99 -5.68 25.89
C GLN A 380 11.47 -6.89 26.66
N LYS A 381 10.53 -7.81 26.92
CA LYS A 381 10.85 -9.10 27.54
C LYS A 381 11.31 -10.08 26.47
N ILE A 382 12.43 -10.76 26.75
CA ILE A 382 13.00 -11.79 25.88
C ILE A 382 12.10 -13.04 25.93
N PRO A 383 11.49 -13.46 24.82
CA PRO A 383 10.71 -14.69 24.77
C PRO A 383 11.61 -15.91 24.70
N LYS A 384 11.11 -17.07 25.16
CA LYS A 384 11.84 -18.35 25.11
C LYS A 384 12.27 -18.74 23.69
N THR A 385 11.53 -18.33 22.71
CA THR A 385 11.78 -18.58 21.27
C THR A 385 12.86 -17.70 20.67
N SER A 386 13.28 -16.66 21.35
CA SER A 386 14.38 -15.76 20.97
C SER A 386 15.67 -16.08 21.70
N VAL A 387 15.84 -17.31 22.12
CA VAL A 387 17.10 -17.81 22.74
C VAL A 387 17.36 -19.22 22.21
N VAL A 388 18.60 -19.50 21.81
CA VAL A 388 19.00 -20.85 21.43
C VAL A 388 18.98 -21.72 22.67
N PRO A 389 18.17 -22.79 22.73
CA PRO A 389 18.10 -23.62 23.93
C PRO A 389 19.41 -24.36 24.15
N VAL A 390 19.96 -24.29 25.37
CA VAL A 390 21.09 -25.12 25.80
C VAL A 390 20.52 -26.41 26.39
N VAL A 391 20.78 -27.51 25.73
CA VAL A 391 20.35 -28.85 26.19
C VAL A 391 21.52 -29.51 26.91
N GLU A 392 21.29 -30.01 28.14
CA GLU A 392 22.29 -30.69 28.94
C GLU A 392 22.78 -31.92 28.18
N GLY A 393 24.13 -32.09 28.09
CA GLY A 393 24.76 -33.18 27.35
C GLY A 393 24.82 -33.00 25.83
N ALA A 394 24.22 -31.96 25.26
CA ALA A 394 24.35 -31.62 23.84
C ALA A 394 25.63 -30.80 23.57
N ARG A 395 26.05 -30.78 22.30
CA ARG A 395 27.12 -29.88 21.86
C ARG A 395 26.75 -28.41 22.17
N LYS A 396 27.71 -27.69 22.75
CA LYS A 396 27.52 -26.25 22.99
C LYS A 396 27.30 -25.52 21.65
N PRO A 397 26.38 -24.59 21.59
CA PRO A 397 26.22 -23.70 20.41
C PRO A 397 27.54 -23.00 20.08
N GLU A 398 27.87 -22.88 18.82
CA GLU A 398 29.05 -22.14 18.34
C GLU A 398 28.79 -20.62 18.27
N VAL A 399 27.68 -20.16 18.83
CA VAL A 399 27.25 -18.76 18.86
C VAL A 399 27.17 -18.26 20.29
N THR A 400 27.42 -16.99 20.49
CA THR A 400 27.28 -16.34 21.79
C THR A 400 25.81 -16.05 22.05
N ILE A 401 25.31 -16.44 23.22
CA ILE A 401 23.97 -16.14 23.70
C ILE A 401 24.14 -15.19 24.89
N SER A 402 23.82 -13.94 24.70
CA SER A 402 24.06 -12.89 25.70
C SER A 402 22.84 -12.62 26.59
N LEU A 403 21.62 -13.01 26.17
CA LEU A 403 20.38 -12.76 26.90
C LEU A 403 19.69 -14.08 27.31
N ALA A 404 19.00 -14.04 28.47
CA ALA A 404 18.19 -15.15 28.96
C ALA A 404 16.70 -14.93 28.75
N PRO A 405 15.88 -16.01 28.61
CA PRO A 405 14.43 -15.89 28.56
C PRO A 405 13.89 -15.20 29.82
N GLY A 406 13.18 -14.13 29.62
CA GLY A 406 12.56 -13.35 30.70
C GLY A 406 13.31 -12.07 31.05
N ASP A 407 14.55 -11.89 30.58
CA ASP A 407 15.25 -10.61 30.68
C ASP A 407 14.40 -9.49 30.06
N VAL A 408 14.54 -8.27 30.61
CA VAL A 408 13.82 -7.10 30.14
C VAL A 408 14.82 -6.05 29.68
N ILE A 409 14.83 -5.80 28.38
CA ILE A 409 15.73 -4.81 27.76
C ILE A 409 14.99 -3.49 27.66
N LYS A 410 15.68 -2.40 28.03
CA LYS A 410 15.12 -1.03 28.01
C LYS A 410 15.32 -0.36 26.65
N PRO A 411 14.50 0.64 26.31
CA PRO A 411 14.74 1.50 25.15
C PRO A 411 16.12 2.17 25.23
N GLN A 412 16.93 1.95 24.20
CA GLN A 412 18.23 2.59 24.04
C GLN A 412 18.63 2.54 22.58
N TRP A 413 19.30 3.58 22.09
CA TRP A 413 19.87 3.55 20.74
C TRP A 413 21.27 2.86 20.78
N PRO A 414 21.47 1.74 20.09
CA PRO A 414 22.71 0.98 20.19
C PRO A 414 23.76 1.35 19.13
N PHE A 415 23.41 2.11 18.09
CA PHE A 415 24.26 2.38 16.92
C PHE A 415 24.75 3.83 16.88
N GLY A 416 25.21 4.33 18.02
CA GLY A 416 25.67 5.71 18.15
C GLY A 416 26.96 6.05 17.36
N ASP A 417 27.72 5.02 16.99
CA ASP A 417 28.88 5.10 16.10
C ASP A 417 28.53 5.29 14.64
N MET A 418 27.31 4.86 14.25
CA MET A 418 26.81 4.97 12.88
C MET A 418 25.92 6.20 12.68
N THR A 419 25.11 6.51 13.68
CA THR A 419 24.19 7.65 13.64
C THR A 419 24.06 8.21 15.05
N PRO A 420 24.38 9.50 15.26
CA PRO A 420 24.25 10.13 16.57
C PRO A 420 22.83 10.00 17.13
N SER A 421 22.74 9.71 18.42
CA SER A 421 21.45 9.69 19.14
C SER A 421 20.94 11.09 19.53
N ASP A 422 21.82 12.09 19.42
CA ASP A 422 21.53 13.48 19.74
C ASP A 422 20.99 14.19 18.50
N VAL A 423 19.68 14.10 18.32
CA VAL A 423 18.95 14.77 17.23
C VAL A 423 18.25 16.00 17.76
N PRO A 424 18.24 17.13 17.02
CA PRO A 424 17.53 18.35 17.42
C PRO A 424 16.04 18.08 17.70
N GLU A 425 15.48 18.74 18.73
CA GLU A 425 14.06 18.59 19.08
C GLU A 425 13.13 18.97 17.94
N GLU A 426 13.54 19.91 17.11
CA GLU A 426 12.80 20.37 15.93
C GLU A 426 12.65 19.27 14.85
N MET A 427 13.48 18.23 14.92
CA MET A 427 13.36 17.06 14.05
C MET A 427 12.34 16.02 14.55
N LEU A 428 11.85 16.17 15.79
CA LEU A 428 10.93 15.24 16.43
C LEU A 428 9.49 15.68 16.19
N ARG A 429 8.63 14.77 15.73
CA ARG A 429 7.17 15.02 15.66
C ARG A 429 6.53 15.14 17.05
N ASN A 430 7.13 14.48 18.04
CA ASN A 430 6.72 14.51 19.44
C ASN A 430 7.95 14.20 20.30
N SER A 431 8.42 15.18 21.08
CA SER A 431 9.63 15.04 21.91
C SER A 431 9.49 14.01 23.03
N ASP A 432 8.26 13.70 23.47
CA ASP A 432 7.98 12.76 24.54
C ASP A 432 7.79 11.31 24.05
N ASP A 433 7.86 11.07 22.71
CA ASP A 433 7.61 9.74 22.14
C ASP A 433 8.91 9.06 21.67
N GLU A 434 9.24 7.93 22.27
CA GLU A 434 10.40 7.10 21.88
C GLU A 434 10.39 6.69 20.40
N LEU A 435 9.19 6.50 19.79
CA LEU A 435 9.11 6.23 18.35
C LEU A 435 9.46 7.45 17.50
N ALA A 436 9.04 8.64 17.93
CA ALA A 436 9.42 9.86 17.24
C ALA A 436 10.95 10.09 17.32
N ARG A 437 11.56 9.78 18.47
CA ARG A 437 13.01 9.82 18.64
C ARG A 437 13.70 8.79 17.73
N LEU A 438 13.26 7.55 17.74
CA LEU A 438 13.80 6.50 16.87
C LEU A 438 13.69 6.89 15.39
N ALA A 439 12.54 7.39 14.97
CA ALA A 439 12.32 7.84 13.61
C ALA A 439 13.26 9.00 13.24
N ALA A 440 13.45 9.97 14.14
CA ALA A 440 14.34 11.11 13.90
C ALA A 440 15.83 10.70 13.82
N ILE A 441 16.27 9.74 14.63
CA ILE A 441 17.63 9.19 14.57
C ILE A 441 17.85 8.50 13.21
N ILE A 442 16.96 7.58 12.84
CA ILE A 442 17.08 6.80 11.59
C ILE A 442 17.03 7.71 10.36
N THR A 443 16.22 8.76 10.39
CA THR A 443 16.06 9.72 9.29
C THR A 443 16.89 10.99 9.48
N SER A 444 17.87 10.96 10.37
CA SER A 444 18.82 12.05 10.54
C SER A 444 19.62 12.27 9.25
N PRO A 445 19.88 13.52 8.85
CA PRO A 445 20.81 13.80 7.75
C PRO A 445 22.25 13.33 8.03
N GLN A 446 22.58 13.04 9.28
CA GLN A 446 23.86 12.48 9.71
C GLN A 446 23.88 10.95 9.69
N ASN A 447 22.81 10.29 9.26
CA ASN A 447 22.81 8.87 9.01
C ASN A 447 23.57 8.61 7.71
N GLU A 448 24.73 8.00 7.79
CA GLU A 448 25.61 7.74 6.64
C GLU A 448 25.14 6.62 5.73
N ARG A 449 23.97 6.02 6.00
CA ARG A 449 23.50 4.79 5.33
C ARG A 449 22.15 4.90 4.66
#